data_5b786967c896fda39fd63b89abbbaadf
#
_entry.id   5b786967c896fda39fd63b89abbbaadf
#
_cell.length_a   1.000
_cell.length_b   1.000
_cell.length_c   1.000
_cell.angle_alpha   90.00
_cell.angle_beta   90.00
_cell.angle_gamma   90.00
#
_symmetry.space_group_name_H-M   'P 1'
#
loop_
_entity.id
_entity.type
_entity.pdbx_description
1 polymer ?
#
loop_
_entity_poly.entity_id
_entity_poly.type
_entity_poly.pdbx_seq_one_letter_code
_entity_poly.pdbx_strand_id
1 'polypeptide(L)'
;MAKNITVNNVIVQYVFLERVNPVSNKFTFDCLIPQDHPQVAEVMAACSAEWLVVAAGAAETSAQSMGTNWTLPNDTGHIHPDVAPMLDPNLQYLRFRGVQDAAVAPEKATKIYANMQQEDGTIGVGEVTNRSIIGDGTIANVNLNAFGYQASGQKGVKFYGQWIQIVNLVESDYAGAGAPPAVIDNGYVAPAAMFAP
;
A
#
# COMPACT_ATOMS: atom_id res chain seq x y z
N MET A 1 -20.91 3.73 5.95
CA MET A 1 -20.32 2.39 5.69
C MET A 1 -18.95 2.63 5.11
N ALA A 2 -17.94 1.95 5.62
CA ALA A 2 -16.57 2.05 5.09
C ALA A 2 -16.56 1.72 3.58
N LYS A 3 -15.87 2.53 2.78
CA LYS A 3 -15.82 2.36 1.33
C LYS A 3 -14.60 1.51 0.95
N ASN A 4 -14.86 0.35 0.37
CA ASN A 4 -13.83 -0.53 -0.17
C ASN A 4 -13.42 -0.06 -1.57
N ILE A 5 -12.13 0.08 -1.81
CA ILE A 5 -11.55 0.47 -3.10
C ILE A 5 -10.41 -0.47 -3.47
N THR A 6 -10.30 -0.76 -4.75
CA THR A 6 -9.12 -1.45 -5.31
C THR A 6 -8.37 -0.47 -6.20
N VAL A 7 -7.11 -0.22 -5.91
CA VAL A 7 -6.25 0.65 -6.71
C VAL A 7 -5.18 -0.22 -7.36
N ASN A 8 -5.08 -0.14 -8.67
CA ASN A 8 -4.17 -0.97 -9.46
C ASN A 8 -2.84 -0.23 -9.71
N ASN A 9 -1.78 -1.00 -9.88
CA ASN A 9 -0.45 -0.48 -10.26
C ASN A 9 0.06 0.66 -9.37
N VAL A 10 -0.15 0.55 -8.06
CA VAL A 10 0.42 1.48 -7.09
C VAL A 10 1.88 1.13 -6.83
N ILE A 11 2.73 2.12 -6.61
CA ILE A 11 4.06 1.93 -6.07
C ILE A 11 3.94 1.89 -4.54
N VAL A 12 4.40 0.82 -3.91
CA VAL A 12 4.40 0.71 -2.45
C VAL A 12 5.76 1.09 -1.88
N GLN A 13 5.75 1.77 -0.73
CA GLN A 13 6.95 2.19 -0.01
C GLN A 13 6.71 2.19 1.51
N TYR A 14 7.79 2.29 2.29
CA TYR A 14 7.75 2.24 3.76
C TYR A 14 6.96 1.02 4.23
N VAL A 15 7.33 -0.16 3.69
CA VAL A 15 6.60 -1.40 3.90
C VAL A 15 6.96 -2.03 5.25
N PHE A 16 5.99 -2.09 6.14
CA PHE A 16 6.07 -2.70 7.47
C PHE A 16 4.94 -3.71 7.63
N LEU A 17 5.04 -4.85 6.94
CA LEU A 17 4.00 -5.90 6.95
C LEU A 17 4.42 -7.11 7.80
N GLU A 18 5.72 -7.35 7.97
CA GLU A 18 6.27 -8.41 8.82
C GLU A 18 6.46 -7.93 10.27
N ARG A 19 6.89 -6.70 10.42
CA ARG A 19 7.11 -6.05 11.71
C ARG A 19 6.32 -4.77 11.82
N VAL A 20 5.97 -4.37 13.03
CA VAL A 20 5.30 -3.08 13.24
C VAL A 20 6.23 -1.92 12.95
N ASN A 21 5.69 -0.87 12.37
CA ASN A 21 6.37 0.39 12.21
C ASN A 21 6.70 0.97 13.61
N PRO A 22 7.98 1.26 13.91
CA PRO A 22 8.41 1.68 15.25
C PRO A 22 7.79 3.01 15.71
N VAL A 23 7.35 3.86 14.77
CA VAL A 23 6.75 5.16 15.09
C VAL A 23 5.26 5.02 15.41
N SER A 24 4.53 4.23 14.64
CA SER A 24 3.07 4.10 14.76
C SER A 24 2.62 2.89 15.58
N ASN A 25 3.52 1.93 15.85
CA ASN A 25 3.23 0.63 16.44
C ASN A 25 2.12 -0.14 15.69
N LYS A 26 2.12 -0.04 14.35
CA LYS A 26 1.16 -0.67 13.44
C LYS A 26 1.89 -1.30 12.26
N PHE A 27 1.26 -2.26 11.61
CA PHE A 27 1.66 -2.66 10.27
C PHE A 27 1.20 -1.56 9.30
N THR A 28 2.09 -1.12 8.43
CA THR A 28 1.81 -0.03 7.49
C THR A 28 2.50 -0.25 6.15
N PHE A 29 1.94 0.33 5.12
CA PHE A 29 2.59 0.55 3.82
C PHE A 29 2.03 1.81 3.20
N ASP A 30 2.87 2.57 2.52
CA ASP A 30 2.43 3.74 1.77
C ASP A 30 2.24 3.37 0.30
N CYS A 31 1.20 3.90 -0.30
CA CYS A 31 0.88 3.78 -1.72
C CYS A 31 1.13 5.12 -2.41
N LEU A 32 1.74 5.07 -3.58
CA LEU A 32 1.94 6.21 -4.47
C LEU A 32 1.27 5.94 -5.81
N ILE A 33 0.50 6.89 -6.28
CA ILE A 33 -0.01 6.90 -7.66
C ILE A 33 0.25 8.26 -8.29
N PRO A 34 0.68 8.32 -9.57
CA PRO A 34 0.92 9.59 -10.24
C PRO A 34 -0.39 10.37 -10.42
N GLN A 35 -0.29 11.68 -10.57
CA GLN A 35 -1.44 12.59 -10.66
C GLN A 35 -2.37 12.28 -11.85
N ASP A 36 -1.85 11.67 -12.90
CA ASP A 36 -2.59 11.26 -14.11
C ASP A 36 -3.12 9.82 -14.03
N HIS A 37 -2.92 9.13 -12.90
CA HIS A 37 -3.44 7.78 -12.71
C HIS A 37 -4.98 7.78 -12.77
N PRO A 38 -5.61 6.85 -13.51
CA PRO A 38 -7.06 6.84 -13.75
C PRO A 38 -7.90 6.71 -12.47
N GLN A 39 -7.34 6.18 -11.39
CA GLN A 39 -8.05 5.96 -10.13
C GLN A 39 -7.81 7.04 -9.06
N VAL A 40 -7.10 8.13 -9.36
CA VAL A 40 -6.92 9.27 -8.43
C VAL A 40 -8.27 9.80 -7.97
N ALA A 41 -9.20 10.03 -8.91
CA ALA A 41 -10.53 10.52 -8.58
C ALA A 41 -11.31 9.58 -7.66
N GLU A 42 -11.17 8.26 -7.83
CA GLU A 42 -11.83 7.25 -7.01
C GLU A 42 -11.30 7.26 -5.57
N VAL A 43 -9.96 7.31 -5.41
CA VAL A 43 -9.32 7.40 -4.08
C VAL A 43 -9.77 8.67 -3.37
N MET A 44 -9.73 9.82 -4.04
CA MET A 44 -10.15 11.09 -3.48
C MET A 44 -11.64 11.09 -3.10
N ALA A 45 -12.51 10.52 -3.94
CA ALA A 45 -13.94 10.40 -3.66
C ALA A 45 -14.21 9.50 -2.45
N ALA A 46 -13.45 8.41 -2.28
CA ALA A 46 -13.58 7.55 -1.10
C ALA A 46 -13.20 8.29 0.18
N CYS A 47 -12.10 9.06 0.15
CA CYS A 47 -11.68 9.90 1.27
C CYS A 47 -12.71 10.97 1.60
N SER A 48 -13.21 11.70 0.61
CA SER A 48 -14.22 12.76 0.79
C SER A 48 -15.50 12.22 1.40
N ALA A 49 -15.98 11.07 0.93
CA ALA A 49 -17.19 10.44 1.46
C ALA A 49 -17.04 10.07 2.94
N GLU A 50 -15.94 9.47 3.34
CA GLU A 50 -15.68 9.10 4.74
C GLU A 50 -15.36 10.34 5.61
N TRP A 51 -14.70 11.34 5.05
CA TRP A 51 -14.49 12.62 5.74
C TRP A 51 -15.80 13.31 6.09
N LEU A 52 -16.75 13.39 5.16
CA LEU A 52 -18.05 14.00 5.39
C LEU A 52 -18.84 13.32 6.53
N VAL A 53 -18.68 12.01 6.70
CA VAL A 53 -19.30 11.27 7.80
C VAL A 53 -18.80 11.74 9.17
N VAL A 54 -17.51 12.05 9.30
CA VAL A 54 -16.89 12.41 10.60
C VAL A 54 -16.76 13.91 10.81
N ALA A 55 -16.76 14.70 9.75
CA ALA A 55 -16.58 16.15 9.84
C ALA A 55 -17.81 16.87 10.40
N ALA A 56 -19.01 16.25 10.35
CA ALA A 56 -20.25 16.80 10.89
C ALA A 56 -20.50 18.26 10.45
N GLY A 57 -20.32 18.53 9.14
CA GLY A 57 -20.52 19.84 8.54
C GLY A 57 -19.31 20.78 8.60
N ALA A 58 -18.18 20.35 9.13
CA ALA A 58 -16.92 21.09 8.99
C ALA A 58 -16.45 21.06 7.53
N ALA A 59 -15.97 22.20 7.03
CA ALA A 59 -15.39 22.27 5.70
C ALA A 59 -14.13 21.39 5.62
N GLU A 60 -13.99 20.67 4.53
CA GLU A 60 -12.79 19.93 4.22
C GLU A 60 -11.67 20.91 3.84
N THR A 61 -10.59 20.95 4.63
CA THR A 61 -9.57 22.00 4.50
C THR A 61 -8.22 21.50 4.01
N SER A 62 -7.96 20.18 4.01
CA SER A 62 -6.68 19.65 3.54
C SER A 62 -6.73 18.17 3.17
N ALA A 63 -5.85 17.75 2.25
CA ALA A 63 -5.66 16.35 1.88
C ALA A 63 -5.20 15.47 3.05
N GLN A 64 -4.53 16.01 4.04
CA GLN A 64 -4.11 15.28 5.25
C GLN A 64 -5.29 14.84 6.10
N SER A 65 -6.31 15.68 6.20
CA SER A 65 -7.58 15.35 6.90
C SER A 65 -8.31 14.19 6.22
N MET A 66 -8.07 13.99 4.94
CA MET A 66 -8.65 12.93 4.10
C MET A 66 -7.84 11.63 4.07
N GLY A 67 -6.73 11.55 4.77
CA GLY A 67 -5.85 10.38 4.74
C GLY A 67 -4.97 10.29 3.49
N THR A 68 -4.95 11.33 2.66
CA THR A 68 -4.14 11.45 1.46
C THR A 68 -3.27 12.70 1.49
N ASN A 69 -2.17 12.70 0.76
CA ASN A 69 -1.29 13.84 0.60
C ASN A 69 -0.64 13.84 -0.80
N TRP A 70 -0.55 15.03 -1.42
CA TRP A 70 0.23 15.20 -2.64
C TRP A 70 1.69 15.41 -2.29
N THR A 71 2.57 14.73 -3.02
CA THR A 71 4.02 14.80 -2.80
C THR A 71 4.77 14.87 -4.14
N LEU A 72 5.96 15.41 -4.10
CA LEU A 72 6.89 15.42 -5.24
C LEU A 72 7.96 14.33 -5.06
N PRO A 73 8.56 13.83 -6.14
CA PRO A 73 9.60 12.80 -6.07
C PRO A 73 10.82 13.18 -5.20
N ASN A 74 11.12 14.47 -5.06
CA ASN A 74 12.22 14.99 -4.24
C ASN A 74 11.84 15.30 -2.79
N ASP A 75 10.62 15.00 -2.37
CA ASP A 75 10.17 15.18 -0.98
C ASP A 75 10.70 14.05 -0.09
N THR A 76 11.89 14.25 0.45
CA THR A 76 12.59 13.26 1.31
C THR A 76 11.85 12.94 2.61
N GLY A 77 10.87 13.73 3.02
CA GLY A 77 10.01 13.45 4.18
C GLY A 77 8.89 12.46 3.89
N HIS A 78 8.54 12.28 2.61
CA HIS A 78 7.39 11.50 2.18
C HIS A 78 7.70 10.42 1.14
N ILE A 79 8.84 10.52 0.46
CA ILE A 79 9.29 9.54 -0.54
C ILE A 79 10.52 8.81 -0.01
N HIS A 80 10.47 7.47 -0.09
CA HIS A 80 11.61 6.63 0.27
C HIS A 80 12.78 6.87 -0.70
N PRO A 81 14.04 6.95 -0.23
CA PRO A 81 15.20 7.20 -1.09
C PRO A 81 15.33 6.24 -2.27
N ASP A 82 15.02 4.96 -2.08
CA ASP A 82 15.11 3.93 -3.12
C ASP A 82 13.97 4.02 -4.14
N VAL A 83 12.86 4.67 -3.78
CA VAL A 83 11.70 4.86 -4.66
C VAL A 83 11.84 6.14 -5.48
N ALA A 84 12.45 7.18 -4.92
CA ALA A 84 12.58 8.47 -5.59
C ALA A 84 13.15 8.39 -7.03
N PRO A 85 14.20 7.58 -7.33
CA PRO A 85 14.73 7.44 -8.69
C PRO A 85 13.78 6.76 -9.69
N MET A 86 12.75 6.05 -9.20
CA MET A 86 11.78 5.35 -10.02
C MET A 86 10.63 6.26 -10.48
N LEU A 87 10.49 7.44 -9.86
CA LEU A 87 9.39 8.36 -10.10
C LEU A 87 9.73 9.36 -11.21
N ASP A 88 8.73 9.73 -12.02
CA ASP A 88 8.87 10.83 -12.96
C ASP A 88 9.03 12.16 -12.18
N PRO A 89 10.16 12.88 -12.33
CA PRO A 89 10.40 14.10 -11.59
C PRO A 89 9.45 15.26 -11.93
N ASN A 90 8.69 15.14 -13.04
CA ASN A 90 7.75 16.16 -13.50
C ASN A 90 6.31 15.94 -12.99
N LEU A 91 6.04 14.81 -12.34
CA LEU A 91 4.72 14.48 -11.85
C LEU A 91 4.61 14.66 -10.32
N GLN A 92 3.40 15.00 -9.87
CA GLN A 92 3.03 14.85 -8.47
C GLN A 92 2.44 13.46 -8.23
N TYR A 93 2.61 12.98 -7.01
CA TYR A 93 2.11 11.68 -6.60
C TYR A 93 1.12 11.83 -5.45
N LEU A 94 -0.04 11.21 -5.57
CA LEU A 94 -0.96 11.05 -4.46
C LEU A 94 -0.45 9.93 -3.57
N ARG A 95 -0.09 10.29 -2.34
CA ARG A 95 0.32 9.34 -1.31
C ARG A 95 -0.84 9.06 -0.37
N PHE A 96 -1.05 7.80 -0.06
CA PHE A 96 -2.00 7.34 0.96
C PHE A 96 -1.44 6.12 1.67
N ARG A 97 -1.82 5.92 2.93
CA ARG A 97 -1.22 4.89 3.78
C ARG A 97 -2.24 3.82 4.15
N GLY A 98 -1.93 2.57 3.81
CA GLY A 98 -2.58 1.39 4.36
C GLY A 98 -2.09 1.15 5.78
N VAL A 99 -3.02 0.94 6.71
CA VAL A 99 -2.69 0.63 8.11
C VAL A 99 -3.40 -0.64 8.55
N GLN A 100 -2.82 -1.30 9.55
CA GLN A 100 -3.42 -2.42 10.25
C GLN A 100 -2.94 -2.41 11.70
N ASP A 101 -3.82 -2.61 12.65
CA ASP A 101 -3.46 -2.65 14.06
C ASP A 101 -2.62 -3.89 14.36
N ALA A 102 -1.58 -3.75 15.21
CA ALA A 102 -0.66 -4.84 15.55
C ALA A 102 -1.35 -6.02 16.26
N ALA A 103 -2.45 -5.74 16.96
CA ALA A 103 -3.24 -6.76 17.69
C ALA A 103 -4.35 -7.40 16.85
N VAL A 104 -4.37 -7.19 15.52
CA VAL A 104 -5.38 -7.79 14.67
C VAL A 104 -5.18 -9.31 14.61
N ALA A 105 -6.29 -10.05 14.61
CA ALA A 105 -6.23 -11.48 14.44
C ALA A 105 -5.66 -11.87 13.06
N PRO A 106 -4.86 -12.94 12.94
CA PRO A 106 -4.17 -13.31 11.70
C PRO A 106 -5.08 -13.40 10.48
N GLU A 107 -6.31 -13.87 10.65
CA GLU A 107 -7.29 -14.00 9.56
C GLU A 107 -7.80 -12.66 9.02
N LYS A 108 -7.59 -11.57 9.78
CA LYS A 108 -7.92 -10.18 9.41
C LYS A 108 -6.70 -9.39 8.98
N ALA A 109 -5.53 -10.03 9.01
CA ALA A 109 -4.30 -9.39 8.56
C ALA A 109 -4.35 -9.06 7.06
N THR A 110 -3.73 -7.95 6.65
CA THR A 110 -3.56 -7.63 5.23
C THR A 110 -2.93 -8.82 4.53
N LYS A 111 -3.62 -9.40 3.57
CA LYS A 111 -3.14 -10.56 2.81
C LYS A 111 -2.26 -10.13 1.66
N ILE A 112 -1.28 -10.97 1.33
CA ILE A 112 -0.38 -10.73 0.20
C ILE A 112 -0.62 -11.84 -0.81
N TYR A 113 -0.76 -11.47 -2.07
CA TYR A 113 -0.97 -12.40 -3.17
C TYR A 113 0.07 -12.17 -4.26
N ALA A 114 0.41 -13.24 -4.98
CA ALA A 114 1.21 -13.16 -6.20
C ALA A 114 0.71 -14.18 -7.23
N ASN A 115 1.08 -13.99 -8.48
CA ASN A 115 0.88 -15.01 -9.49
C ASN A 115 1.75 -16.22 -9.16
N MET A 116 1.18 -17.41 -9.33
CA MET A 116 1.80 -18.70 -9.03
C MET A 116 1.60 -19.63 -10.21
N GLN A 117 2.66 -20.28 -10.68
CA GLN A 117 2.54 -21.35 -11.65
C GLN A 117 1.99 -22.61 -10.96
N GLN A 118 0.89 -23.13 -11.49
CA GLN A 118 0.27 -24.36 -11.02
C GLN A 118 0.94 -25.60 -11.64
N GLU A 119 0.67 -26.79 -11.09
CA GLU A 119 1.25 -28.03 -11.58
C GLU A 119 0.90 -28.35 -13.04
N ASP A 120 -0.25 -27.89 -13.51
CA ASP A 120 -0.72 -28.05 -14.90
C ASP A 120 -0.13 -26.99 -15.86
N GLY A 121 0.77 -26.13 -15.38
CA GLY A 121 1.41 -25.06 -16.13
C GLY A 121 0.58 -23.79 -16.28
N THR A 122 -0.64 -23.74 -15.75
CA THR A 122 -1.45 -22.52 -15.74
C THR A 122 -0.96 -21.53 -14.69
N ILE A 123 -1.30 -20.25 -14.85
CA ILE A 123 -1.01 -19.19 -13.87
C ILE A 123 -2.26 -18.97 -13.03
N GLY A 124 -2.12 -19.21 -11.74
CA GLY A 124 -3.13 -18.90 -10.72
C GLY A 124 -2.66 -17.76 -9.80
N VAL A 125 -3.43 -17.48 -8.76
CA VAL A 125 -3.07 -16.52 -7.71
C VAL A 125 -2.98 -17.28 -6.40
N GLY A 126 -1.84 -17.13 -5.70
CA GLY A 126 -1.59 -17.74 -4.39
C GLY A 126 -1.33 -16.70 -3.31
N GLU A 127 -1.62 -17.05 -2.06
CA GLU A 127 -1.29 -16.22 -0.89
C GLU A 127 0.19 -16.40 -0.54
N VAL A 128 0.91 -15.29 -0.46
CA VAL A 128 2.33 -15.24 -0.07
C VAL A 128 2.42 -15.23 1.46
N THR A 129 3.07 -16.25 2.03
CA THR A 129 3.24 -16.38 3.49
C THR A 129 4.42 -15.58 4.00
N ASN A 130 5.50 -15.45 3.22
CA ASN A 130 6.64 -14.64 3.57
C ASN A 130 6.35 -13.15 3.33
N ARG A 131 5.92 -12.46 4.37
CA ARG A 131 5.49 -11.05 4.31
C ARG A 131 6.68 -10.07 4.22
N SER A 132 7.90 -10.52 4.57
CA SER A 132 9.10 -9.69 4.54
C SER A 132 9.64 -9.44 3.14
N ILE A 133 9.11 -10.14 2.13
CA ILE A 133 9.66 -10.10 0.78
C ILE A 133 9.37 -8.79 0.04
N ILE A 134 8.27 -8.12 0.38
CA ILE A 134 7.88 -6.88 -0.31
C ILE A 134 8.79 -5.74 0.13
N GLY A 135 9.60 -5.25 -0.79
CA GLY A 135 10.44 -4.08 -0.62
C GLY A 135 9.83 -2.80 -1.17
N ASP A 136 10.49 -1.70 -0.86
CA ASP A 136 10.13 -0.36 -1.32
C ASP A 136 10.34 -0.26 -2.84
N GLY A 137 9.32 0.26 -3.55
CA GLY A 137 9.30 0.33 -5.01
C GLY A 137 8.53 -0.82 -5.69
N THR A 138 8.06 -1.82 -4.93
CA THR A 138 7.19 -2.86 -5.49
C THR A 138 5.93 -2.24 -6.11
N ILE A 139 5.57 -2.69 -7.32
CA ILE A 139 4.30 -2.32 -7.96
C ILE A 139 3.27 -3.38 -7.59
N ALA A 140 2.11 -2.92 -7.11
CA ALA A 140 1.06 -3.81 -6.64
C ALA A 140 -0.34 -3.29 -6.99
N ASN A 141 -1.31 -4.21 -7.01
CA ASN A 141 -2.72 -3.86 -6.85
C ASN A 141 -3.02 -3.93 -5.35
N VAL A 142 -3.70 -2.92 -4.81
CA VAL A 142 -4.03 -2.87 -3.38
C VAL A 142 -5.53 -2.74 -3.20
N ASN A 143 -6.07 -3.48 -2.24
CA ASN A 143 -7.44 -3.30 -1.80
C ASN A 143 -7.45 -2.70 -0.40
N LEU A 144 -8.16 -1.61 -0.26
CA LEU A 144 -8.18 -0.77 0.92
C LEU A 144 -9.62 -0.44 1.33
N ASN A 145 -9.82 -0.34 2.61
CA ASN A 145 -11.09 0.09 3.18
C ASN A 145 -10.91 1.49 3.79
N ALA A 146 -11.47 2.52 3.13
CA ALA A 146 -11.47 3.88 3.66
C ALA A 146 -12.43 3.95 4.85
N PHE A 147 -11.98 4.54 5.93
CA PHE A 147 -12.73 4.65 7.17
C PHE A 147 -12.51 6.01 7.83
N GLY A 148 -13.59 6.76 8.03
CA GLY A 148 -13.58 7.98 8.80
C GLY A 148 -13.51 7.69 10.31
N TYR A 149 -12.61 8.35 11.02
CA TYR A 149 -12.44 8.18 12.46
C TYR A 149 -12.53 9.49 13.21
N GLN A 150 -13.00 9.39 14.44
CA GLN A 150 -12.95 10.47 15.42
C GLN A 150 -12.44 9.87 16.74
N ALA A 151 -11.27 10.33 17.21
CA ALA A 151 -10.68 9.87 18.46
C ALA A 151 -9.86 10.99 19.10
N SER A 152 -9.94 11.13 20.42
CA SER A 152 -9.11 12.09 21.19
C SER A 152 -9.13 13.53 20.63
N GLY A 153 -10.28 13.99 20.16
CA GLY A 153 -10.42 15.33 19.56
C GLY A 153 -9.88 15.48 18.14
N GLN A 154 -9.35 14.42 17.56
CA GLN A 154 -8.89 14.39 16.16
C GLN A 154 -9.89 13.69 15.27
N LYS A 155 -10.03 14.20 14.06
CA LYS A 155 -10.86 13.61 13.00
C LYS A 155 -10.02 13.37 11.77
N GLY A 156 -10.32 12.31 11.04
CA GLY A 156 -9.60 12.02 9.81
C GLY A 156 -10.13 10.80 9.08
N VAL A 157 -9.48 10.47 7.98
CA VAL A 157 -9.72 9.25 7.22
C VAL A 157 -8.48 8.37 7.30
N LYS A 158 -8.68 7.07 7.43
CA LYS A 158 -7.63 6.04 7.38
C LYS A 158 -7.99 5.01 6.33
N PHE A 159 -6.99 4.38 5.77
CA PHE A 159 -7.16 3.21 4.92
C PHE A 159 -6.71 1.96 5.68
N TYR A 160 -7.59 0.98 5.80
CA TYR A 160 -7.24 -0.34 6.30
C TYR A 160 -6.89 -1.24 5.13
N GLY A 161 -5.65 -1.77 5.11
CA GLY A 161 -5.22 -2.73 4.10
C GLY A 161 -5.99 -4.04 4.23
N GLN A 162 -6.61 -4.48 3.14
CA GLN A 162 -7.28 -5.77 3.06
C GLN A 162 -6.37 -6.80 2.39
N TRP A 163 -5.86 -6.45 1.21
CA TRP A 163 -4.89 -7.27 0.51
C TRP A 163 -4.01 -6.45 -0.44
N ILE A 164 -2.85 -7.04 -0.77
CA ILE A 164 -1.88 -6.54 -1.74
C ILE A 164 -1.64 -7.68 -2.73
N GLN A 165 -1.77 -7.44 -4.02
CA GLN A 165 -1.37 -8.37 -5.07
C GLN A 165 -0.14 -7.83 -5.78
N ILE A 166 0.96 -8.56 -5.71
CA ILE A 166 2.22 -8.17 -6.34
C ILE A 166 2.07 -8.25 -7.86
N VAL A 167 2.38 -7.14 -8.54
CA VAL A 167 2.45 -7.03 -10.01
C VAL A 167 3.89 -7.07 -10.47
N ASN A 168 4.76 -6.30 -9.80
CA ASN A 168 6.19 -6.29 -10.03
C ASN A 168 6.92 -6.15 -8.68
N LEU A 169 7.72 -7.17 -8.31
CA LEU A 169 8.36 -7.25 -7.01
C LEU A 169 9.70 -6.53 -7.01
N VAL A 170 9.89 -5.66 -6.04
CA VAL A 170 11.22 -5.29 -5.52
C VAL A 170 11.39 -6.03 -4.21
N GLU A 171 12.39 -6.90 -4.12
CA GLU A 171 12.63 -7.65 -2.90
C GLU A 171 13.15 -6.73 -1.79
N SER A 172 12.67 -6.95 -0.57
CA SER A 172 13.14 -6.21 0.58
C SER A 172 14.55 -6.67 0.99
N ASP A 173 15.42 -5.73 1.32
CA ASP A 173 16.74 -6.00 1.90
C ASP A 173 16.67 -6.81 3.20
N TYR A 174 15.50 -6.89 3.82
CA TYR A 174 15.24 -7.68 5.01
C TYR A 174 14.87 -9.15 4.73
N ALA A 175 14.66 -9.52 3.46
CA ALA A 175 14.30 -10.90 3.08
C ALA A 175 15.46 -11.90 3.11
N GLY A 176 16.67 -11.44 3.39
CA GLY A 176 17.88 -12.28 3.49
C GLY A 176 19.10 -11.56 2.93
N ALA A 177 20.13 -11.43 3.73
CA ALA A 177 21.35 -10.74 3.37
C ALA A 177 21.99 -11.35 2.10
N GLY A 178 22.09 -10.59 1.00
CA GLY A 178 23.12 -10.89 0.05
C GLY A 178 22.90 -10.72 -1.45
N ALA A 179 21.74 -10.30 -1.95
CA ALA A 179 21.60 -9.98 -3.37
C ALA A 179 20.95 -8.62 -3.58
N PRO A 180 21.42 -7.80 -4.55
CA PRO A 180 20.68 -6.59 -4.92
C PRO A 180 19.30 -6.99 -5.45
N PRO A 181 18.25 -6.18 -5.17
CA PRO A 181 16.90 -6.49 -5.62
C PRO A 181 16.86 -6.63 -7.14
N ALA A 182 16.36 -7.76 -7.62
CA ALA A 182 16.07 -7.93 -9.02
C ALA A 182 14.70 -7.33 -9.31
N VAL A 183 14.66 -6.29 -10.13
CA VAL A 183 13.40 -5.81 -10.71
C VAL A 183 12.93 -6.87 -11.71
N ILE A 184 11.85 -7.55 -11.41
CA ILE A 184 11.27 -8.57 -12.28
C ILE A 184 10.13 -7.91 -13.07
N ASP A 185 10.35 -7.76 -14.36
CA ASP A 185 9.46 -7.05 -15.28
C ASP A 185 8.20 -7.86 -15.61
N ASN A 186 7.07 -7.19 -15.69
CA ASN A 186 5.74 -7.60 -16.17
C ASN A 186 5.45 -9.11 -16.23
N GLY A 187 4.80 -9.65 -15.22
CA GLY A 187 4.41 -11.06 -15.17
C GLY A 187 5.14 -11.86 -14.09
N TYR A 188 5.55 -11.20 -13.02
CA TYR A 188 6.15 -11.88 -11.87
C TYR A 188 5.36 -13.12 -11.47
N VAL A 189 6.03 -14.26 -11.53
CA VAL A 189 5.56 -15.54 -11.00
C VAL A 189 6.41 -15.86 -9.79
N ALA A 190 5.81 -15.81 -8.61
CA ALA A 190 6.53 -16.05 -7.37
C ALA A 190 7.02 -17.51 -7.31
N PRO A 191 8.27 -17.75 -6.83
CA PRO A 191 8.76 -19.11 -6.62
C PRO A 191 7.92 -19.84 -5.57
N ALA A 192 7.82 -21.18 -5.70
CA ALA A 192 7.01 -22.02 -4.83
C ALA A 192 7.32 -21.85 -3.33
N ALA A 193 8.57 -21.53 -2.98
CA ALA A 193 8.99 -21.29 -1.60
C ALA A 193 8.27 -20.10 -0.91
N MET A 194 7.71 -19.17 -1.68
CA MET A 194 6.93 -18.05 -1.12
C MET A 194 5.54 -18.46 -0.63
N PHE A 195 5.05 -19.61 -1.07
CA PHE A 195 3.71 -20.14 -0.74
C PHE A 195 3.77 -21.29 0.29
N ALA A 196 4.97 -21.73 0.66
CA ALA A 196 5.12 -22.74 1.68
C ALA A 196 4.72 -22.21 3.07
N PRO A 197 4.03 -23.01 3.91
CA PRO A 197 3.64 -22.64 5.26
C PRO A 197 4.84 -22.44 6.19
#